data_f6e49e4b8d5e82869093f2bf913300e2
#
_entry.id   f6e49e4b8d5e82869093f2bf913300e2
#
_cell.length_a   1.000
_cell.length_b   1.000
_cell.length_c   1.000
_cell.angle_alpha   90.00
_cell.angle_beta   90.00
_cell.angle_gamma   90.00
#
_symmetry.space_group_name_H-M   'P 1'
#
loop_
_entity.id
_entity.type
_entity.pdbx_description
1 polymer ?
#
loop_
_entity_poly.entity_id
_entity_poly.type
_entity_poly.pdbx_seq_one_letter_code
_entity_poly.pdbx_strand_id
1 'polypeptide(L)'
;MMETIVYELQSIMPIPLQIDTTNMEAMERALRIYNGKPMINSVNGKAEIMEQVFPLVKKYGGVVVGLALDEDGIPDTTEGRLAIAEKIYQTGEKYGISRKDIVIDALVMTMSTNNESAKITLDTVKEITARGGKTVLGVSNISFGLPQREPVSYTHLRAHET
;
A
#
# COMPACT_ATOMS: atom_id res chain seq x y z
N MET A 1 -13.48 9.78 -16.07
CA MET A 1 -12.24 9.12 -16.56
C MET A 1 -11.94 7.82 -15.79
N MET A 2 -11.71 7.79 -14.47
CA MET A 2 -11.43 6.56 -13.70
C MET A 2 -12.53 5.51 -13.86
N GLU A 3 -13.79 5.91 -13.70
CA GLU A 3 -14.98 5.07 -13.89
C GLU A 3 -15.01 4.41 -15.28
N THR A 4 -14.77 5.19 -16.34
CA THR A 4 -14.70 4.68 -17.71
C THR A 4 -13.59 3.65 -17.87
N ILE A 5 -12.40 3.91 -17.32
CA ILE A 5 -11.26 3.00 -17.37
C ILE A 5 -11.59 1.67 -16.67
N VAL A 6 -12.18 1.72 -15.48
CA VAL A 6 -12.59 0.51 -14.75
C VAL A 6 -13.59 -0.31 -15.55
N TYR A 7 -14.60 0.33 -16.11
CA TYR A 7 -15.61 -0.33 -16.94
C TYR A 7 -14.98 -1.02 -18.15
N GLU A 8 -14.17 -0.28 -18.92
CA GLU A 8 -13.53 -0.80 -20.14
C GLU A 8 -12.56 -1.95 -19.82
N LEU A 9 -11.71 -1.79 -18.79
CA LEU A 9 -10.76 -2.85 -18.43
C LEU A 9 -11.47 -4.12 -17.95
N GLN A 10 -12.52 -4.01 -17.13
CA GLN A 10 -13.25 -5.18 -16.66
C GLN A 10 -14.08 -5.84 -17.76
N SER A 11 -14.39 -5.13 -18.83
CA SER A 11 -15.07 -5.73 -19.99
C SER A 11 -14.19 -6.62 -20.85
N ILE A 12 -12.87 -6.38 -20.82
CA ILE A 12 -11.90 -7.08 -21.70
C ILE A 12 -10.94 -8.02 -20.95
N MET A 13 -10.77 -7.82 -19.63
CA MET A 13 -9.81 -8.59 -18.84
C MET A 13 -10.42 -9.08 -17.52
N PRO A 14 -10.41 -10.40 -17.25
CA PRO A 14 -10.92 -10.97 -15.99
C PRO A 14 -9.85 -10.92 -14.88
N ILE A 15 -9.20 -9.77 -14.69
CA ILE A 15 -8.17 -9.55 -13.66
C ILE A 15 -8.65 -8.56 -12.61
N PRO A 16 -8.24 -8.73 -11.33
CA PRO A 16 -8.47 -7.74 -10.31
C PRO A 16 -7.74 -6.42 -10.63
N LEU A 17 -8.41 -5.29 -10.39
CA LEU A 17 -7.81 -3.97 -10.58
C LEU A 17 -7.50 -3.32 -9.23
N GLN A 18 -6.42 -2.54 -9.20
CA GLN A 18 -6.09 -1.63 -8.13
C GLN A 18 -6.56 -0.23 -8.50
N ILE A 19 -7.41 0.35 -7.66
CA ILE A 19 -7.89 1.73 -7.80
C ILE A 19 -6.89 2.62 -7.07
N ASP A 20 -6.06 3.32 -7.84
CA ASP A 20 -4.97 4.16 -7.34
C ASP A 20 -5.29 5.63 -7.59
N THR A 21 -5.72 6.32 -6.54
CA THR A 21 -6.06 7.75 -6.57
C THR A 21 -6.16 8.34 -5.18
N THR A 22 -5.78 9.61 -5.05
CA THR A 22 -5.99 10.42 -3.85
C THR A 22 -7.31 11.20 -3.87
N ASN A 23 -8.02 11.19 -5.00
CA ASN A 23 -9.31 11.87 -5.14
C ASN A 23 -10.44 10.95 -4.67
N MET A 24 -11.05 11.28 -3.52
CA MET A 24 -12.09 10.46 -2.89
C MET A 24 -13.35 10.29 -3.75
N GLU A 25 -13.75 11.33 -4.49
CA GLU A 25 -14.89 11.25 -5.40
C GLU A 25 -14.60 10.28 -6.56
N ALA A 26 -13.42 10.40 -7.17
CA ALA A 26 -13.00 9.50 -8.24
C ALA A 26 -12.88 8.05 -7.75
N MET A 27 -12.35 7.86 -6.53
CA MET A 27 -12.27 6.55 -5.87
C MET A 27 -13.68 5.96 -5.68
N GLU A 28 -14.59 6.70 -5.06
CA GLU A 28 -15.94 6.21 -4.79
C GLU A 28 -16.70 5.89 -6.08
N ARG A 29 -16.58 6.73 -7.11
CA ARG A 29 -17.22 6.48 -8.41
C ARG A 29 -16.71 5.21 -9.08
N ALA A 30 -15.38 4.97 -9.03
CA ALA A 30 -14.79 3.74 -9.55
C ALA A 30 -15.25 2.51 -8.77
N LEU A 31 -15.26 2.57 -7.45
CA LEU A 31 -15.69 1.47 -6.58
C LEU A 31 -17.17 1.11 -6.76
N ARG A 32 -18.01 2.09 -7.06
CA ARG A 32 -19.45 1.90 -7.26
C ARG A 32 -19.78 0.99 -8.44
N ILE A 33 -18.97 1.03 -9.49
CA ILE A 33 -19.19 0.24 -10.72
C ILE A 33 -18.30 -1.00 -10.77
N TYR A 34 -17.37 -1.14 -9.80
CA TYR A 34 -16.40 -2.25 -9.78
C TYR A 34 -17.10 -3.58 -9.53
N ASN A 35 -16.92 -4.52 -10.44
CA ASN A 35 -17.43 -5.88 -10.30
C ASN A 35 -16.40 -6.78 -9.62
N GLY A 36 -16.67 -7.18 -8.37
CA GLY A 36 -15.80 -8.02 -7.56
C GLY A 36 -15.19 -7.29 -6.36
N LYS A 37 -14.02 -7.76 -5.88
CA LYS A 37 -13.31 -7.20 -4.73
C LYS A 37 -12.14 -6.33 -5.19
N PRO A 38 -12.25 -4.99 -5.17
CA PRO A 38 -11.19 -4.09 -5.61
C PRO A 38 -10.03 -4.06 -4.61
N MET A 39 -8.85 -3.69 -5.08
CA MET A 39 -7.78 -3.18 -4.23
C MET A 39 -7.78 -1.65 -4.28
N ILE A 40 -7.74 -1.02 -3.13
CA ILE A 40 -7.79 0.44 -2.97
C ILE A 40 -6.41 0.93 -2.56
N ASN A 41 -5.82 1.82 -3.32
CA ASN A 41 -4.53 2.45 -3.03
C ASN A 41 -4.73 3.97 -2.92
N SER A 42 -4.59 4.52 -1.74
CA SER A 42 -4.17 3.92 -0.49
C SER A 42 -4.78 4.65 0.72
N VAL A 43 -4.62 4.05 1.88
CA VAL A 43 -4.74 4.71 3.18
C VAL A 43 -3.34 4.87 3.78
N ASN A 44 -3.17 5.73 4.78
CA ASN A 44 -1.95 5.85 5.58
C ASN A 44 -2.30 6.07 7.06
N GLY A 45 -1.29 6.24 7.92
CA GLY A 45 -1.48 6.45 9.34
C GLY A 45 -2.06 7.80 9.77
N LYS A 46 -2.34 8.72 8.83
CA LYS A 46 -3.00 10.00 9.14
C LYS A 46 -4.46 9.78 9.47
N ALA A 47 -4.92 10.36 10.60
CA ALA A 47 -6.29 10.19 11.07
C ALA A 47 -7.31 10.61 10.02
N GLU A 48 -7.11 11.78 9.40
CA GLU A 48 -8.00 12.33 8.38
C GLU A 48 -8.16 11.39 7.17
N ILE A 49 -7.07 10.77 6.71
CA ILE A 49 -7.10 9.87 5.54
C ILE A 49 -7.81 8.56 5.90
N MET A 50 -7.57 8.02 7.09
CA MET A 50 -8.27 6.81 7.56
C MET A 50 -9.78 7.04 7.68
N GLU A 51 -10.20 8.22 8.19
CA GLU A 51 -11.62 8.59 8.30
C GLU A 51 -12.32 8.75 6.94
N GLN A 52 -11.59 9.13 5.90
CA GLN A 52 -12.12 9.24 4.54
C GLN A 52 -12.16 7.90 3.80
N VAL A 53 -11.09 7.10 3.89
CA VAL A 53 -10.91 5.89 3.08
C VAL A 53 -11.61 4.68 3.68
N PHE A 54 -11.53 4.44 4.99
CA PHE A 54 -12.10 3.23 5.60
C PHE A 54 -13.61 3.09 5.43
N PRO A 55 -14.43 4.15 5.50
CA PRO A 55 -15.85 4.03 5.15
C PRO A 55 -16.09 3.52 3.73
N LEU A 56 -15.28 3.93 2.75
CA LEU A 56 -15.38 3.45 1.38
C LEU A 56 -14.97 1.96 1.28
N VAL A 57 -13.85 1.59 1.92
CA VAL A 57 -13.41 0.19 2.00
C VAL A 57 -14.52 -0.69 2.60
N LYS A 58 -15.14 -0.25 3.70
CA LYS A 58 -16.24 -0.96 4.34
C LYS A 58 -17.46 -1.07 3.45
N LYS A 59 -17.83 0.02 2.80
CA LYS A 59 -19.03 0.11 1.94
C LYS A 59 -18.92 -0.80 0.72
N TYR A 60 -17.77 -0.87 0.08
CA TYR A 60 -17.55 -1.59 -1.17
C TYR A 60 -16.83 -2.94 -1.01
N GLY A 61 -16.36 -3.28 0.20
CA GLY A 61 -15.78 -4.59 0.50
C GLY A 61 -14.40 -4.84 -0.10
N GLY A 62 -13.59 -3.78 -0.30
CA GLY A 62 -12.27 -3.86 -0.91
C GLY A 62 -11.16 -4.41 0.01
N VAL A 63 -10.00 -4.68 -0.59
CA VAL A 63 -8.70 -4.75 0.08
C VAL A 63 -8.08 -3.36 0.02
N VAL A 64 -7.40 -2.91 1.06
CA VAL A 64 -6.77 -1.60 1.08
C VAL A 64 -5.26 -1.69 1.32
N VAL A 65 -4.50 -0.92 0.56
CA VAL A 65 -3.06 -0.71 0.79
C VAL A 65 -2.89 0.35 1.88
N GLY A 66 -2.18 0.01 2.94
CA GLY A 66 -1.83 0.91 4.04
C GLY A 66 -0.36 1.31 3.97
N LEU A 67 -0.09 2.59 3.70
CA LEU A 67 1.26 3.13 3.66
C LEU A 67 1.79 3.35 5.09
N ALA A 68 2.98 2.83 5.40
CA ALA A 68 3.62 2.97 6.71
C ALA A 68 4.21 4.39 6.90
N LEU A 69 3.36 5.41 6.80
CA LEU A 69 3.65 6.82 7.06
C LEU A 69 2.48 7.49 7.79
N ASP A 70 2.72 8.57 8.49
CA ASP A 70 1.71 9.37 9.19
C ASP A 70 1.96 10.88 9.07
N GLU A 71 1.46 11.65 10.03
CA GLU A 71 1.59 13.12 10.10
C GLU A 71 3.05 13.57 10.13
N ASP A 72 3.93 12.78 10.77
CA ASP A 72 5.37 13.08 10.91
C ASP A 72 6.20 12.59 9.70
N GLY A 73 5.55 11.90 8.76
CA GLY A 73 6.17 11.38 7.54
C GLY A 73 6.48 9.88 7.61
N ILE A 74 7.56 9.46 6.95
CA ILE A 74 7.99 8.06 6.88
C ILE A 74 9.04 7.82 7.97
N PRO A 75 8.79 6.93 8.96
CA PRO A 75 9.78 6.63 10.00
C PRO A 75 11.06 5.99 9.43
N ASP A 76 12.19 6.42 9.99
CA ASP A 76 13.53 5.89 9.68
C ASP A 76 13.90 4.64 10.49
N THR A 77 12.90 4.00 11.10
CA THR A 77 13.09 2.78 11.90
C THR A 77 12.04 1.72 11.59
N THR A 78 12.39 0.47 11.74
CA THR A 78 11.47 -0.67 11.61
C THR A 78 10.31 -0.54 12.62
N GLU A 79 10.64 -0.23 13.88
CA GLU A 79 9.66 -0.10 14.97
C GLU A 79 8.64 1.00 14.69
N GLY A 80 9.10 2.15 14.18
CA GLY A 80 8.21 3.25 13.79
C GLY A 80 7.23 2.85 12.69
N ARG A 81 7.71 2.18 11.65
CA ARG A 81 6.85 1.68 10.56
C ARG A 81 5.87 0.62 11.04
N LEU A 82 6.29 -0.27 11.94
CA LEU A 82 5.41 -1.26 12.57
C LEU A 82 4.34 -0.62 13.45
N ALA A 83 4.67 0.44 14.18
CA ALA A 83 3.70 1.18 15.00
C ALA A 83 2.60 1.81 14.12
N ILE A 84 2.98 2.41 12.97
CA ILE A 84 2.01 2.94 12.02
C ILE A 84 1.17 1.83 11.39
N ALA A 85 1.78 0.72 10.98
CA ALA A 85 1.04 -0.43 10.45
C ALA A 85 0.00 -0.93 11.45
N GLU A 86 0.35 -1.03 12.74
CA GLU A 86 -0.57 -1.45 13.78
C GLU A 86 -1.69 -0.41 14.01
N LYS A 87 -1.38 0.90 13.98
CA LYS A 87 -2.38 1.99 14.02
C LYS A 87 -3.40 1.84 12.88
N ILE A 88 -2.93 1.53 11.66
CA ILE A 88 -3.80 1.31 10.49
C ILE A 88 -4.68 0.08 10.71
N TYR A 89 -4.12 -1.05 11.17
CA TYR A 89 -4.89 -2.26 11.46
C TYR A 89 -5.97 -2.02 12.50
N GLN A 90 -5.61 -1.45 13.66
CA GLN A 90 -6.54 -1.19 14.76
C GLN A 90 -7.66 -0.23 14.35
N THR A 91 -7.33 0.79 13.55
CA THR A 91 -8.35 1.72 13.05
C THR A 91 -9.25 1.02 12.04
N GLY A 92 -8.71 0.22 11.11
CA GLY A 92 -9.50 -0.57 10.17
C GLY A 92 -10.47 -1.53 10.88
N GLU A 93 -10.03 -2.18 11.95
CA GLU A 93 -10.88 -3.05 12.77
C GLU A 93 -12.07 -2.32 13.40
N LYS A 94 -11.89 -1.05 13.84
CA LYS A 94 -13.00 -0.22 14.33
C LYS A 94 -14.06 0.05 13.28
N TYR A 95 -13.66 0.11 11.99
CA TYR A 95 -14.59 0.19 10.85
C TYR A 95 -15.12 -1.19 10.42
N GLY A 96 -14.71 -2.28 11.08
CA GLY A 96 -15.10 -3.64 10.75
C GLY A 96 -14.42 -4.20 9.50
N ILE A 97 -13.22 -3.69 9.19
CA ILE A 97 -12.37 -4.20 8.11
C ILE A 97 -11.42 -5.24 8.73
N SER A 98 -11.42 -6.44 8.17
CA SER A 98 -10.55 -7.50 8.66
C SER A 98 -9.08 -7.21 8.34
N ARG A 99 -8.17 -7.54 9.27
CA ARG A 99 -6.72 -7.42 9.07
C ARG A 99 -6.23 -8.10 7.76
N LYS A 100 -6.86 -9.20 7.36
CA LYS A 100 -6.56 -9.91 6.09
C LYS A 100 -6.83 -9.09 4.83
N ASP A 101 -7.66 -8.04 4.95
CA ASP A 101 -8.06 -7.14 3.86
C ASP A 101 -7.28 -5.81 3.89
N ILE A 102 -6.26 -5.72 4.75
CA ILE A 102 -5.31 -4.62 4.81
C ILE A 102 -3.93 -5.16 4.43
N VAL A 103 -3.31 -4.56 3.41
CA VAL A 103 -1.97 -4.92 2.93
C VAL A 103 -1.04 -3.75 3.18
N ILE A 104 0.05 -3.94 3.92
CA ILE A 104 0.94 -2.84 4.30
C ILE A 104 2.03 -2.63 3.25
N ASP A 105 2.16 -1.40 2.77
CA ASP A 105 3.36 -0.95 2.06
C ASP A 105 4.37 -0.41 3.10
N ALA A 106 5.47 -1.14 3.26
CA ALA A 106 6.53 -0.77 4.18
C ALA A 106 7.35 0.44 3.69
N LEU A 107 7.09 0.93 2.48
CA LEU A 107 7.70 2.07 1.81
C LEU A 107 9.21 1.91 1.55
N VAL A 108 9.56 1.76 0.29
CA VAL A 108 10.95 1.70 -0.16
C VAL A 108 11.44 3.11 -0.46
N MET A 109 12.46 3.55 0.29
CA MET A 109 13.14 4.80 0.04
C MET A 109 14.31 4.60 -0.92
N THR A 110 14.75 5.67 -1.56
CA THR A 110 15.86 5.61 -2.52
C THR A 110 17.19 5.37 -1.81
N MET A 111 18.02 4.43 -2.31
CA MET A 111 19.35 4.20 -1.75
C MET A 111 20.29 5.42 -1.89
N SER A 112 20.04 6.30 -2.86
CA SER A 112 20.82 7.53 -3.03
C SER A 112 20.70 8.50 -1.84
N THR A 113 19.64 8.39 -1.06
CA THR A 113 19.39 9.26 0.11
C THR A 113 19.70 8.60 1.43
N ASN A 114 19.55 7.28 1.55
CA ASN A 114 19.81 6.53 2.79
C ASN A 114 20.12 5.05 2.49
N ASN A 115 21.36 4.64 2.71
CA ASN A 115 21.82 3.28 2.45
C ASN A 115 21.19 2.22 3.39
N GLU A 116 20.70 2.61 4.57
CA GLU A 116 20.07 1.69 5.51
C GLU A 116 18.57 1.48 5.24
N SER A 117 17.99 2.31 4.41
CA SER A 117 16.55 2.32 4.13
C SER A 117 16.06 0.98 3.55
N ALA A 118 16.87 0.33 2.71
CA ALA A 118 16.54 -0.99 2.18
C ALA A 118 16.42 -2.05 3.28
N LYS A 119 17.37 -2.05 4.24
CA LYS A 119 17.36 -2.97 5.38
C LYS A 119 16.14 -2.74 6.27
N ILE A 120 15.84 -1.47 6.60
CA ILE A 120 14.65 -1.11 7.39
C ILE A 120 13.37 -1.61 6.70
N THR A 121 13.27 -1.44 5.37
CA THR A 121 12.13 -1.92 4.60
C THR A 121 12.00 -3.44 4.68
N LEU A 122 13.10 -4.19 4.46
CA LEU A 122 13.11 -5.65 4.52
C LEU A 122 12.78 -6.17 5.91
N ASP A 123 13.36 -5.57 6.96
CA ASP A 123 13.08 -5.93 8.35
C ASP A 123 11.60 -5.64 8.69
N THR A 124 11.04 -4.53 8.22
CA THR A 124 9.61 -4.21 8.38
C THR A 124 8.72 -5.24 7.70
N VAL A 125 9.02 -5.62 6.45
CA VAL A 125 8.28 -6.66 5.70
C VAL A 125 8.33 -7.99 6.46
N LYS A 126 9.53 -8.41 6.91
CA LYS A 126 9.73 -9.64 7.67
C LYS A 126 8.88 -9.67 8.94
N GLU A 127 8.91 -8.60 9.73
CA GLU A 127 8.15 -8.49 10.97
C GLU A 127 6.64 -8.50 10.75
N ILE A 128 6.14 -7.75 9.74
CA ILE A 128 4.71 -7.77 9.39
C ILE A 128 4.27 -9.17 8.99
N THR A 129 5.05 -9.83 8.14
CA THR A 129 4.75 -11.19 7.66
C THR A 129 4.80 -12.22 8.80
N ALA A 130 5.78 -12.13 9.70
CA ALA A 130 5.89 -13.00 10.87
C ALA A 130 4.68 -12.87 11.81
N ARG A 131 4.02 -11.70 11.84
CA ARG A 131 2.78 -11.44 12.59
C ARG A 131 1.51 -11.80 11.81
N GLY A 132 1.64 -12.47 10.65
CA GLY A 132 0.51 -12.89 9.80
C GLY A 132 -0.09 -11.78 8.96
N GLY A 133 0.56 -10.61 8.86
CA GLY A 133 0.17 -9.53 7.96
C GLY A 133 0.59 -9.80 6.52
N LYS A 134 0.06 -8.99 5.60
CA LYS A 134 0.41 -9.02 4.18
C LYS A 134 1.11 -7.72 3.80
N THR A 135 2.06 -7.81 2.86
CA THR A 135 2.83 -6.65 2.41
C THR A 135 2.80 -6.50 0.90
N VAL A 136 3.00 -5.27 0.45
CA VAL A 136 3.24 -4.87 -0.94
C VAL A 136 4.33 -3.82 -0.96
N LEU A 137 5.10 -3.74 -2.04
CA LEU A 137 6.19 -2.77 -2.16
C LEU A 137 6.26 -2.15 -3.55
N GLY A 138 6.46 -0.84 -3.62
CA GLY A 138 6.88 -0.11 -4.81
C GLY A 138 8.39 -0.23 -5.03
N VAL A 139 8.89 -1.43 -5.39
CA VAL A 139 10.33 -1.77 -5.40
C VAL A 139 11.20 -0.90 -6.32
N SER A 140 10.63 -0.32 -7.38
CA SER A 140 11.38 0.54 -8.31
C SER A 140 11.93 1.82 -7.66
N ASN A 141 11.39 2.22 -6.52
CA ASN A 141 11.85 3.41 -5.80
C ASN A 141 13.28 3.27 -5.30
N ILE A 142 13.74 2.06 -4.96
CA ILE A 142 15.09 1.83 -4.40
C ILE A 142 16.20 2.34 -5.33
N SER A 143 16.03 2.20 -6.64
CA SER A 143 17.01 2.56 -7.65
C SER A 143 16.82 3.94 -8.25
N PHE A 144 15.86 4.72 -7.74
CA PHE A 144 15.62 6.07 -8.27
C PHE A 144 16.84 6.97 -8.05
N GLY A 145 17.25 7.69 -9.10
CA GLY A 145 18.42 8.55 -9.08
C GLY A 145 19.77 7.84 -9.22
N LEU A 146 19.80 6.51 -9.34
CA LEU A 146 21.03 5.75 -9.59
C LEU A 146 21.23 5.46 -11.08
N PRO A 147 22.50 5.42 -11.57
CA PRO A 147 22.81 4.88 -12.89
C PRO A 147 22.50 3.36 -12.89
N GLN A 148 22.08 2.82 -14.03
CA GLN A 148 21.77 1.39 -14.18
C GLN A 148 20.72 0.88 -13.18
N ARG A 149 19.55 1.48 -13.18
CA ARG A 149 18.46 1.20 -12.23
C ARG A 149 18.02 -0.27 -12.14
N GLU A 150 17.96 -0.97 -13.28
CA GLU A 150 17.46 -2.35 -13.32
C GLU A 150 18.30 -3.33 -12.50
N PRO A 151 19.66 -3.38 -12.61
CA PRO A 151 20.48 -4.23 -11.76
C PRO A 151 20.28 -3.94 -10.26
N VAL A 152 20.21 -2.67 -9.89
CA VAL A 152 20.03 -2.28 -8.46
C VAL A 152 18.69 -2.76 -7.93
N SER A 153 17.60 -2.55 -8.65
CA SER A 153 16.28 -3.02 -8.25
C SER A 153 16.23 -4.54 -8.12
N TYR A 154 16.86 -5.26 -9.07
CA TYR A 154 16.90 -6.72 -9.06
C TYR A 154 17.72 -7.27 -7.89
N THR A 155 18.93 -6.76 -7.67
CA THR A 155 19.86 -7.32 -6.67
C THR A 155 19.51 -6.97 -5.25
N HIS A 156 18.87 -5.82 -4.98
CA HIS A 156 18.63 -5.34 -3.62
C HIS A 156 17.26 -5.70 -3.05
N LEU A 157 16.25 -5.89 -3.89
CA LEU A 157 14.91 -6.24 -3.41
C LEU A 157 14.35 -7.49 -4.07
N ARG A 158 14.28 -7.55 -5.39
CA ARG A 158 13.64 -8.68 -6.09
C ARG A 158 14.35 -10.01 -5.88
N ALA A 159 15.66 -10.01 -5.66
CA ALA A 159 16.42 -11.23 -5.36
C ALA A 159 16.03 -11.86 -4.01
N HIS A 160 15.36 -11.13 -3.13
CA HIS A 160 14.91 -11.60 -1.81
C HIS A 160 13.43 -12.01 -1.78
N GLU A 161 12.71 -11.86 -2.90
CA GLU A 161 11.30 -12.28 -3.03
C GLU A 161 11.14 -13.78 -3.36
N THR A 162 12.22 -14.42 -3.73
CA THR A 162 12.31 -15.86 -4.03
C THR A 162 13.07 -16.59 -2.93
#